data_0260654465b5b0c3cdda089c9bbef7f9
#
_entry.id   0260654465b5b0c3cdda089c9bbef7f9
#
_cell.length_a   1.000
_cell.length_b   1.000
_cell.length_c   1.000
_cell.angle_alpha   90.00
_cell.angle_beta   90.00
_cell.angle_gamma   90.00
#
_symmetry.space_group_name_H-M   'P 1'
#
loop_
_entity.id
_entity.type
_entity.pdbx_description
1 polymer ?
#
loop_
_entity_poly.entity_id
_entity_poly.type
_entity_poly.pdbx_seq_one_letter_code
_entity_poly.pdbx_strand_id
1 'polypeptide(L)'
;LSTLIAAEGLGHAYNDEWLFKNLTLGINPGQRVALVGINGAGKSTLLKLLAERFSPLEGKIVKNKSVKIGFLDQEPSFPDGYSISDFIFSLENKQQQLIKEYEELIEDPNPDEKTLNRLYEELSEHNAWEYEHEIKTILSRMGINHLQQKIATLSGGQKKRLAFAKLLIEDPEIYVLDEPTNHLDIDTIEWLEKLLTSGNKTILLVTHDRYFLDNVCNTIVELDRGKTFNYNGNYAYFLEKKAEREASDDATFQKNKNLLKKELEWMRRMPAARTTKSQSRIDAFYNLEEKTKQRSDNQQVTLNVKMARQGGKILELDHIGQTFDDKKIINDFSYTFKRGDRIGLAGKNGTGKSTLLNIITGNLKPEKGIVDVGDTTVYGYYKQGGLSFNEKERVIDIVKADAEYIKMADGQTISASALLTLFLFPPKKQHGMVEKLSGGEKKRLHLMKVLIQNPNFLILDEPTNDLDIDTLNVLEEFLENFPGVLILVSHDRYLLDKMSEQLFIMEGEGAVSIYNGNYSDYRVSLENAKEVTNPKKETVAEKPKETSSKKLSFKEQKEFEDIEKSISVKEDEIAKLTSSLNDIDASDYQKIQEVSEKIKQADDNLAKLLERWVELSEK
;
A
#
# COMPACT_ATOMS: atom_id res chain seq x y z
N LEU A 1 26.70 -15.00 -8.72
CA LEU A 1 25.81 -13.92 -9.18
C LEU A 1 26.42 -12.61 -8.71
N SER A 2 26.86 -11.74 -9.65
CA SER A 2 27.46 -10.44 -9.31
C SER A 2 26.34 -9.49 -8.86
N THR A 3 26.46 -8.95 -7.65
CA THR A 3 25.56 -7.90 -7.13
C THR A 3 25.56 -6.71 -8.09
N LEU A 4 24.36 -6.18 -8.44
CA LEU A 4 24.24 -5.03 -9.35
C LEU A 4 24.60 -3.73 -8.66
N ILE A 5 24.13 -3.54 -7.41
CA ILE A 5 24.44 -2.42 -6.54
C ILE A 5 24.74 -2.95 -5.14
N ALA A 6 25.83 -2.51 -4.56
CA ALA A 6 26.19 -2.76 -3.16
C ALA A 6 26.47 -1.45 -2.43
N ALA A 7 25.78 -1.25 -1.32
CA ALA A 7 26.03 -0.20 -0.35
C ALA A 7 26.88 -0.79 0.77
N GLU A 8 28.04 -0.22 1.07
CA GLU A 8 28.95 -0.70 2.10
C GLU A 8 29.20 0.39 3.14
N GLY A 9 28.71 0.14 4.37
CA GLY A 9 28.93 1.03 5.50
C GLY A 9 28.36 2.43 5.33
N LEU A 10 27.22 2.58 4.61
CA LEU A 10 26.62 3.88 4.33
C LEU A 10 26.21 4.61 5.60
N GLY A 11 26.55 5.91 5.66
CA GLY A 11 26.05 6.84 6.65
C GLY A 11 25.57 8.14 6.02
N HIS A 12 24.43 8.63 6.49
CA HIS A 12 23.88 9.92 6.08
C HIS A 12 23.12 10.60 7.22
N ALA A 13 23.23 11.93 7.29
CA ALA A 13 22.62 12.76 8.32
C ALA A 13 22.02 14.04 7.73
N TYR A 14 20.97 14.55 8.34
CA TYR A 14 20.44 15.87 8.09
C TYR A 14 20.48 16.68 9.40
N ASN A 15 20.95 17.93 9.35
CA ASN A 15 20.98 18.86 10.49
C ASN A 15 21.56 18.22 11.77
N ASP A 16 22.70 17.53 11.66
CA ASP A 16 23.41 16.81 12.72
C ASP A 16 22.66 15.59 13.32
N GLU A 17 21.47 15.27 12.84
CA GLU A 17 20.76 14.04 13.21
C GLU A 17 21.04 12.93 12.17
N TRP A 18 21.59 11.81 12.63
CA TRP A 18 21.88 10.67 11.77
C TRP A 18 20.59 9.91 11.42
N LEU A 19 20.33 9.74 10.13
CA LEU A 19 19.27 8.85 9.65
C LEU A 19 19.68 7.39 9.78
N PHE A 20 20.90 7.08 9.34
CA PHE A 20 21.50 5.76 9.46
C PHE A 20 23.03 5.87 9.46
N LYS A 21 23.68 4.88 10.07
CA LYS A 21 25.14 4.70 10.10
C LYS A 21 25.49 3.25 9.83
N ASN A 22 26.61 3.03 9.12
CA ASN A 22 27.14 1.71 8.85
C ASN A 22 26.09 0.75 8.21
N LEU A 23 25.24 1.27 7.32
CA LEU A 23 24.22 0.52 6.62
C LEU A 23 24.86 -0.24 5.45
N THR A 24 24.58 -1.55 5.36
CA THR A 24 25.04 -2.39 4.26
C THR A 24 23.83 -3.05 3.60
N LEU A 25 23.73 -2.91 2.27
CA LEU A 25 22.64 -3.45 1.47
C LEU A 25 23.16 -3.83 0.08
N GLY A 26 22.81 -5.04 -0.40
CA GLY A 26 23.12 -5.50 -1.75
C GLY A 26 21.85 -5.81 -2.54
N ILE A 27 21.83 -5.46 -3.82
CA ILE A 27 20.73 -5.77 -4.75
C ILE A 27 21.28 -6.66 -5.86
N ASN A 28 20.66 -7.83 -6.02
CA ASN A 28 21.06 -8.85 -6.99
C ASN A 28 20.12 -8.82 -8.22
N PRO A 29 20.55 -9.34 -9.38
CA PRO A 29 19.71 -9.45 -10.57
C PRO A 29 18.41 -10.21 -10.30
N GLY A 30 17.28 -9.68 -10.78
CA GLY A 30 15.96 -10.26 -10.61
C GLY A 30 15.36 -10.16 -9.19
N GLN A 31 16.07 -9.52 -8.26
CA GLN A 31 15.59 -9.30 -6.92
C GLN A 31 14.60 -8.12 -6.90
N ARG A 32 13.44 -8.31 -6.28
CA ARG A 32 12.42 -7.29 -6.10
C ARG A 32 12.30 -6.97 -4.62
N VAL A 33 12.93 -5.85 -4.24
CA VAL A 33 13.12 -5.43 -2.85
C VAL A 33 12.15 -4.31 -2.51
N ALA A 34 11.36 -4.49 -1.46
CA ALA A 34 10.62 -3.40 -0.83
C ALA A 34 11.39 -2.85 0.37
N LEU A 35 11.55 -1.53 0.43
CA LEU A 35 12.11 -0.83 1.58
C LEU A 35 10.96 -0.25 2.42
N VAL A 36 10.77 -0.79 3.63
CA VAL A 36 9.71 -0.37 4.56
C VAL A 36 10.30 0.27 5.81
N GLY A 37 9.49 1.02 6.56
CA GLY A 37 9.88 1.68 7.80
C GLY A 37 9.04 2.94 8.06
N ILE A 38 9.15 3.50 9.24
CA ILE A 38 8.41 4.72 9.64
C ILE A 38 8.76 5.92 8.75
N ASN A 39 7.83 6.88 8.65
CA ASN A 39 8.09 8.12 7.92
C ASN A 39 9.21 8.91 8.61
N GLY A 40 10.16 9.41 7.81
CA GLY A 40 11.36 10.09 8.31
C GLY A 40 12.53 9.17 8.68
N ALA A 41 12.40 7.83 8.54
CA ALA A 41 13.51 6.90 8.78
C ALA A 41 14.66 7.02 7.76
N GLY A 42 14.47 7.75 6.65
CA GLY A 42 15.49 7.91 5.62
C GLY A 42 15.31 7.01 4.39
N LYS A 43 14.12 6.41 4.17
CA LYS A 43 13.84 5.53 3.02
C LYS A 43 14.14 6.19 1.68
N SER A 44 13.50 7.33 1.39
CA SER A 44 13.72 8.09 0.14
C SER A 44 15.16 8.60 0.00
N THR A 45 15.81 8.94 1.12
CA THR A 45 17.24 9.29 1.14
C THR A 45 18.11 8.12 0.71
N LEU A 46 17.83 6.92 1.24
CA LEU A 46 18.55 5.70 0.86
C LEU A 46 18.32 5.35 -0.62
N LEU A 47 17.08 5.48 -1.13
CA LEU A 47 16.80 5.29 -2.56
C LEU A 47 17.61 6.26 -3.43
N LYS A 48 17.64 7.56 -3.07
CA LYS A 48 18.40 8.59 -3.81
C LYS A 48 19.90 8.35 -3.77
N LEU A 49 20.43 7.88 -2.65
CA LEU A 49 21.85 7.49 -2.53
C LEU A 49 22.17 6.31 -3.45
N LEU A 50 21.36 5.24 -3.42
CA LEU A 50 21.53 4.07 -4.27
C LEU A 50 21.39 4.37 -5.76
N ALA A 51 20.52 5.35 -6.11
CA ALA A 51 20.38 5.88 -7.46
C ALA A 51 21.48 6.91 -7.83
N GLU A 52 22.50 7.10 -6.97
CA GLU A 52 23.64 8.03 -7.18
C GLU A 52 23.21 9.49 -7.44
N ARG A 53 22.05 9.92 -6.90
CA ARG A 53 21.57 11.32 -7.03
C ARG A 53 22.38 12.28 -6.18
N PHE A 54 23.01 11.81 -5.11
CA PHE A 54 23.99 12.53 -4.29
C PHE A 54 24.91 11.53 -3.57
N SER A 55 26.01 12.02 -3.01
CA SER A 55 27.00 11.17 -2.35
C SER A 55 26.68 10.93 -0.87
N PRO A 56 26.95 9.76 -0.30
CA PRO A 56 26.84 9.51 1.12
C PRO A 56 27.88 10.32 1.92
N LEU A 57 27.62 10.57 3.19
CA LEU A 57 28.59 11.20 4.11
C LEU A 57 29.65 10.19 4.55
N GLU A 58 29.28 8.94 4.77
CA GLU A 58 30.16 7.84 5.13
C GLU A 58 29.87 6.61 4.27
N GLY A 59 30.86 5.77 4.05
CA GLY A 59 30.74 4.55 3.26
C GLY A 59 30.88 4.77 1.77
N LYS A 60 30.54 3.75 1.00
CA LYS A 60 30.60 3.81 -0.49
C LYS A 60 29.49 2.99 -1.12
N ILE A 61 29.15 3.37 -2.35
CA ILE A 61 28.26 2.61 -3.23
C ILE A 61 29.11 2.04 -4.36
N VAL A 62 28.97 0.74 -4.58
CA VAL A 62 29.64 0.02 -5.66
C VAL A 62 28.58 -0.45 -6.63
N LYS A 63 28.66 0.02 -7.86
CA LYS A 63 27.74 -0.33 -8.95
C LYS A 63 28.51 -0.97 -10.08
N ASN A 64 27.93 -1.98 -10.72
CA ASN A 64 28.46 -2.49 -11.98
C ASN A 64 28.31 -1.39 -13.06
N LYS A 65 29.40 -1.06 -13.75
CA LYS A 65 29.48 0.08 -14.69
C LYS A 65 28.50 0.01 -15.86
N SER A 66 28.05 -1.18 -16.23
CA SER A 66 27.09 -1.38 -17.34
C SER A 66 25.62 -1.21 -16.92
N VAL A 67 25.31 -1.14 -15.63
CA VAL A 67 23.93 -1.15 -15.13
C VAL A 67 23.28 0.23 -15.25
N LYS A 68 22.14 0.26 -15.92
CA LYS A 68 21.28 1.42 -16.08
C LYS A 68 20.25 1.47 -14.95
N ILE A 69 20.28 2.53 -14.16
CA ILE A 69 19.33 2.74 -13.05
C ILE A 69 18.28 3.74 -13.48
N GLY A 70 17.03 3.33 -13.45
CA GLY A 70 15.90 4.23 -13.61
C GLY A 70 15.34 4.63 -12.25
N PHE A 71 15.13 5.92 -12.03
CA PHE A 71 14.68 6.45 -10.74
C PHE A 71 13.38 7.25 -10.89
N LEU A 72 12.34 6.84 -10.17
CA LEU A 72 11.11 7.60 -10.03
C LEU A 72 11.13 8.38 -8.71
N ASP A 73 11.26 9.70 -8.80
CA ASP A 73 11.19 10.59 -7.63
C ASP A 73 9.73 10.80 -7.18
N GLN A 74 9.54 11.05 -5.91
CA GLN A 74 8.24 11.42 -5.34
C GLN A 74 7.71 12.71 -5.97
N GLU A 75 8.59 13.69 -6.22
CA GLU A 75 8.29 14.94 -6.91
C GLU A 75 9.22 15.12 -8.13
N PRO A 76 8.81 14.61 -9.31
CA PRO A 76 9.65 14.70 -10.49
C PRO A 76 9.75 16.14 -11.02
N SER A 77 10.97 16.55 -11.41
CA SER A 77 11.25 17.82 -12.06
C SER A 77 11.28 17.65 -13.59
N PHE A 78 10.84 18.66 -14.31
CA PHE A 78 10.77 18.65 -15.76
C PHE A 78 11.47 19.88 -16.35
N PRO A 79 12.04 19.77 -17.56
CA PRO A 79 12.57 20.91 -18.26
C PRO A 79 11.46 21.93 -18.60
N ASP A 80 11.77 23.21 -18.52
CA ASP A 80 10.82 24.28 -18.86
C ASP A 80 10.47 24.26 -20.36
N GLY A 81 9.19 24.47 -20.65
CA GLY A 81 8.71 24.64 -22.02
C GLY A 81 8.44 23.34 -22.78
N TYR A 82 8.78 22.18 -22.26
CA TYR A 82 8.58 20.90 -22.93
C TYR A 82 7.10 20.53 -23.04
N SER A 83 6.72 19.93 -24.18
CA SER A 83 5.51 19.16 -24.35
C SER A 83 5.70 17.74 -23.78
N ILE A 84 4.60 17.00 -23.64
CA ILE A 84 4.66 15.59 -23.24
C ILE A 84 5.44 14.78 -24.28
N SER A 85 5.22 15.05 -25.59
CA SER A 85 5.95 14.42 -26.69
C SER A 85 7.46 14.65 -26.56
N ASP A 86 7.90 15.90 -26.37
CA ASP A 86 9.32 16.24 -26.22
C ASP A 86 9.98 15.48 -25.07
N PHE A 87 9.25 15.29 -23.96
CA PHE A 87 9.76 14.62 -22.79
C PHE A 87 9.84 13.09 -22.97
N ILE A 88 8.80 12.48 -23.53
CA ILE A 88 8.75 11.01 -23.75
C ILE A 88 9.79 10.59 -24.79
N PHE A 89 9.88 11.33 -25.89
CA PHE A 89 10.79 11.00 -26.99
C PHE A 89 12.16 11.74 -26.89
N SER A 90 12.58 12.10 -25.69
CA SER A 90 13.87 12.76 -25.46
C SER A 90 15.08 11.82 -25.48
N LEU A 91 14.89 10.50 -25.60
CA LEU A 91 15.98 9.55 -25.74
C LEU A 91 16.56 9.61 -27.16
N GLU A 92 17.88 9.55 -27.29
CA GLU A 92 18.59 9.50 -28.58
C GLU A 92 18.53 8.10 -29.23
N ASN A 93 17.38 7.44 -29.22
CA ASN A 93 17.15 6.16 -29.86
C ASN A 93 16.49 6.40 -31.21
N LYS A 94 17.06 5.82 -32.30
CA LYS A 94 16.55 5.98 -33.66
C LYS A 94 15.07 5.58 -33.79
N GLN A 95 14.65 4.54 -33.09
CA GLN A 95 13.24 4.12 -33.08
C GLN A 95 12.32 5.20 -32.53
N GLN A 96 12.71 5.85 -31.41
CA GLN A 96 11.91 6.93 -30.82
C GLN A 96 11.86 8.17 -31.69
N GLN A 97 12.96 8.50 -32.39
CA GLN A 97 12.98 9.63 -33.34
C GLN A 97 12.03 9.37 -34.49
N LEU A 98 12.04 8.17 -35.07
CA LEU A 98 11.13 7.76 -36.14
C LEU A 98 9.66 7.78 -35.70
N ILE A 99 9.38 7.30 -34.49
CA ILE A 99 8.02 7.31 -33.93
C ILE A 99 7.56 8.76 -33.70
N LYS A 100 8.43 9.62 -33.16
CA LYS A 100 8.11 11.04 -32.95
C LYS A 100 7.78 11.73 -34.27
N GLU A 101 8.63 11.58 -35.30
CA GLU A 101 8.41 12.15 -36.62
C GLU A 101 7.09 11.64 -37.25
N TYR A 102 6.77 10.35 -37.06
CA TYR A 102 5.55 9.75 -37.56
C TYR A 102 4.30 10.28 -36.84
N GLU A 103 4.30 10.38 -35.52
CA GLU A 103 3.20 10.94 -34.72
C GLU A 103 2.94 12.42 -35.04
N GLU A 104 4.03 13.23 -35.17
CA GLU A 104 3.91 14.65 -35.56
C GLU A 104 3.32 14.81 -36.95
N LEU A 105 3.66 13.90 -37.88
CA LEU A 105 3.15 13.94 -39.26
C LEU A 105 1.69 13.49 -39.37
N ILE A 106 1.25 12.53 -38.56
CA ILE A 106 -0.17 12.08 -38.52
C ILE A 106 -1.08 13.17 -37.95
N GLU A 107 -0.60 13.96 -37.00
CA GLU A 107 -1.36 15.07 -36.41
C GLU A 107 -1.46 16.30 -37.36
N ASP A 108 -0.66 16.33 -38.44
CA ASP A 108 -0.74 17.39 -39.44
C ASP A 108 -2.03 17.21 -40.28
N PRO A 109 -2.89 18.24 -40.39
CA PRO A 109 -4.10 18.16 -41.22
C PRO A 109 -3.82 17.92 -42.72
N ASN A 110 -2.59 18.09 -43.21
CA ASN A 110 -2.18 17.95 -44.60
C ASN A 110 -0.84 17.22 -44.73
N PRO A 111 -0.73 15.93 -44.31
CA PRO A 111 0.53 15.22 -44.25
C PRO A 111 1.13 15.00 -45.66
N ASP A 112 2.46 15.12 -45.80
CA ASP A 112 3.16 14.75 -47.03
C ASP A 112 3.19 13.22 -47.20
N GLU A 113 2.43 12.70 -48.14
CA GLU A 113 2.33 11.27 -48.42
C GLU A 113 3.69 10.60 -48.69
N LYS A 114 4.64 11.31 -49.30
CA LYS A 114 5.97 10.75 -49.59
C LYS A 114 6.77 10.56 -48.32
N THR A 115 6.71 11.54 -47.41
CA THR A 115 7.38 11.47 -46.11
C THR A 115 6.72 10.41 -45.23
N LEU A 116 5.39 10.30 -45.26
CA LEU A 116 4.65 9.27 -44.53
C LEU A 116 5.05 7.84 -44.97
N ASN A 117 5.11 7.60 -46.26
CA ASN A 117 5.50 6.27 -46.80
C ASN A 117 6.96 5.91 -46.45
N ARG A 118 7.88 6.89 -46.53
CA ARG A 118 9.28 6.69 -46.12
C ARG A 118 9.37 6.31 -44.63
N LEU A 119 8.68 7.05 -43.76
CA LEU A 119 8.67 6.77 -42.32
C LEU A 119 8.05 5.41 -42.01
N TYR A 120 7.01 5.01 -42.75
CA TYR A 120 6.38 3.71 -42.62
C TYR A 120 7.36 2.56 -42.95
N GLU A 121 8.17 2.70 -44.00
CA GLU A 121 9.20 1.74 -44.36
C GLU A 121 10.31 1.70 -43.31
N GLU A 122 10.84 2.85 -42.86
CA GLU A 122 11.89 2.95 -41.84
C GLU A 122 11.43 2.39 -40.49
N LEU A 123 10.17 2.64 -40.06
CA LEU A 123 9.59 2.06 -38.84
C LEU A 123 9.49 0.53 -38.91
N SER A 124 9.17 0.01 -40.12
CA SER A 124 9.08 -1.43 -40.35
C SER A 124 10.45 -2.11 -40.34
N GLU A 125 11.46 -1.49 -41.00
CA GLU A 125 12.85 -1.99 -41.01
C GLU A 125 13.49 -2.04 -39.61
N HIS A 126 13.14 -1.08 -38.75
CA HIS A 126 13.68 -1.00 -37.38
C HIS A 126 12.83 -1.70 -36.34
N ASN A 127 11.78 -2.48 -36.71
CA ASN A 127 10.81 -3.10 -35.81
C ASN A 127 10.20 -2.11 -34.78
N ALA A 128 10.00 -0.86 -35.20
CA ALA A 128 9.56 0.20 -34.30
C ALA A 128 8.06 0.18 -34.00
N TRP A 129 7.26 -0.58 -34.77
CA TRP A 129 5.81 -0.70 -34.58
C TRP A 129 5.41 -1.38 -33.26
N GLU A 130 6.12 -2.45 -32.86
CA GLU A 130 5.87 -3.10 -31.58
C GLU A 130 6.21 -2.16 -30.42
N TYR A 131 7.32 -1.43 -30.56
CA TYR A 131 7.75 -0.43 -29.57
C TYR A 131 6.79 0.76 -29.48
N GLU A 132 6.26 1.26 -30.62
CA GLU A 132 5.22 2.29 -30.66
C GLU A 132 3.94 1.82 -29.95
N HIS A 133 3.50 0.59 -30.22
CA HIS A 133 2.32 0.03 -29.57
C HIS A 133 2.51 -0.09 -28.04
N GLU A 134 3.71 -0.47 -27.60
CA GLU A 134 4.05 -0.54 -26.18
C GLU A 134 4.01 0.86 -25.54
N ILE A 135 4.63 1.87 -26.17
CA ILE A 135 4.58 3.27 -25.73
C ILE A 135 3.11 3.73 -25.59
N LYS A 136 2.29 3.53 -26.63
CA LYS A 136 0.88 3.94 -26.61
C LYS A 136 0.09 3.22 -25.50
N THR A 137 0.38 1.97 -25.29
CA THR A 137 -0.25 1.18 -24.21
C THR A 137 0.12 1.76 -22.84
N ILE A 138 1.39 2.03 -22.58
CA ILE A 138 1.86 2.63 -21.33
C ILE A 138 1.23 4.01 -21.12
N LEU A 139 1.26 4.88 -22.13
CA LEU A 139 0.70 6.23 -22.05
C LEU A 139 -0.81 6.21 -21.79
N SER A 140 -1.54 5.37 -22.51
CA SER A 140 -3.00 5.19 -22.34
C SER A 140 -3.34 4.71 -20.94
N ARG A 141 -2.61 3.70 -20.41
CA ARG A 141 -2.79 3.20 -19.03
C ARG A 141 -2.49 4.26 -17.98
N MET A 142 -1.52 5.12 -18.23
CA MET A 142 -1.19 6.26 -17.35
C MET A 142 -2.16 7.44 -17.54
N GLY A 143 -3.15 7.34 -18.43
CA GLY A 143 -4.13 8.39 -18.71
C GLY A 143 -3.52 9.62 -19.38
N ILE A 144 -2.50 9.42 -20.24
CA ILE A 144 -1.81 10.45 -21.00
C ILE A 144 -2.27 10.32 -22.46
N ASN A 145 -3.20 11.21 -22.88
CA ASN A 145 -3.84 11.10 -24.19
C ASN A 145 -3.46 12.23 -25.17
N HIS A 146 -2.91 13.35 -24.65
CA HIS A 146 -2.61 14.53 -25.46
C HIS A 146 -1.12 14.85 -25.43
N LEU A 147 -0.36 14.30 -26.39
CA LEU A 147 1.10 14.37 -26.42
C LEU A 147 1.62 15.81 -26.63
N GLN A 148 0.88 16.68 -27.32
CA GLN A 148 1.26 18.08 -27.57
C GLN A 148 1.00 19.01 -26.37
N GLN A 149 0.36 18.50 -25.30
CA GLN A 149 0.09 19.31 -24.12
C GLN A 149 1.40 19.70 -23.42
N LYS A 150 1.51 20.96 -22.97
CA LYS A 150 2.67 21.44 -22.22
C LYS A 150 2.68 20.87 -20.81
N ILE A 151 3.81 20.36 -20.36
CA ILE A 151 3.98 19.74 -19.02
C ILE A 151 3.67 20.75 -17.90
N ALA A 152 3.92 22.04 -18.11
CA ALA A 152 3.61 23.08 -17.13
C ALA A 152 2.13 23.12 -16.73
N THR A 153 1.21 22.73 -17.63
CA THR A 153 -0.26 22.73 -17.40
C THR A 153 -0.76 21.49 -16.66
N LEU A 154 0.09 20.48 -16.45
CA LEU A 154 -0.27 19.24 -15.79
C LEU A 154 -0.35 19.42 -14.28
N SER A 155 -1.32 18.72 -13.67
CA SER A 155 -1.38 18.56 -12.21
C SER A 155 -0.19 17.75 -11.68
N GLY A 156 0.11 17.83 -10.37
CA GLY A 156 1.20 17.06 -9.74
C GLY A 156 1.08 15.56 -9.98
N GLY A 157 -0.12 15.01 -9.84
CA GLY A 157 -0.37 13.60 -10.11
C GLY A 157 -0.18 13.20 -11.59
N GLN A 158 -0.57 14.06 -12.53
CA GLN A 158 -0.31 13.84 -13.97
C GLN A 158 1.19 13.89 -14.28
N LYS A 159 1.92 14.83 -13.68
CA LYS A 159 3.38 14.93 -13.80
C LYS A 159 4.07 13.67 -13.31
N LYS A 160 3.65 13.13 -12.15
CA LYS A 160 4.21 11.88 -11.62
C LYS A 160 3.94 10.70 -12.55
N ARG A 161 2.71 10.56 -13.06
CA ARG A 161 2.35 9.53 -14.04
C ARG A 161 3.16 9.65 -15.34
N LEU A 162 3.42 10.87 -15.81
CA LEU A 162 4.26 11.12 -16.98
C LEU A 162 5.71 10.69 -16.76
N ALA A 163 6.30 11.02 -15.61
CA ALA A 163 7.66 10.60 -15.26
C ALA A 163 7.75 9.07 -15.17
N PHE A 164 6.72 8.45 -14.61
CA PHE A 164 6.67 6.98 -14.51
C PHE A 164 6.48 6.31 -15.87
N ALA A 165 5.62 6.85 -16.74
CA ALA A 165 5.47 6.35 -18.12
C ALA A 165 6.82 6.36 -18.86
N LYS A 166 7.56 7.48 -18.77
CA LYS A 166 8.90 7.57 -19.36
C LYS A 166 9.84 6.50 -18.81
N LEU A 167 9.87 6.30 -17.49
CA LEU A 167 10.71 5.29 -16.85
C LEU A 167 10.38 3.87 -17.34
N LEU A 168 9.08 3.55 -17.50
CA LEU A 168 8.64 2.25 -18.04
C LEU A 168 9.05 2.06 -19.50
N ILE A 169 8.99 3.13 -20.31
CA ILE A 169 9.41 3.12 -21.71
C ILE A 169 10.95 2.97 -21.82
N GLU A 170 11.71 3.53 -20.89
CA GLU A 170 13.17 3.42 -20.85
C GLU A 170 13.66 2.01 -20.48
N ASP A 171 12.83 1.19 -19.82
CA ASP A 171 13.07 -0.18 -19.36
C ASP A 171 14.48 -0.41 -18.81
N PRO A 172 14.87 0.23 -17.69
CA PRO A 172 16.20 0.10 -17.12
C PRO A 172 16.43 -1.27 -16.47
N GLU A 173 17.69 -1.67 -16.26
CA GLU A 173 18.03 -2.92 -15.57
C GLU A 173 17.63 -2.91 -14.09
N ILE A 174 17.59 -1.73 -13.46
CA ILE A 174 17.13 -1.56 -12.08
C ILE A 174 16.10 -0.42 -12.02
N TYR A 175 14.93 -0.74 -11.54
CA TYR A 175 13.89 0.22 -11.21
C TYR A 175 14.01 0.64 -9.74
N VAL A 176 14.24 1.92 -9.49
CA VAL A 176 14.20 2.53 -8.14
C VAL A 176 12.97 3.40 -8.06
N LEU A 177 11.97 2.97 -7.28
CA LEU A 177 10.63 3.55 -7.28
C LEU A 177 10.26 4.09 -5.88
N ASP A 178 9.98 5.39 -5.79
CA ASP A 178 9.53 6.03 -4.54
C ASP A 178 8.02 6.29 -4.61
N GLU A 179 7.23 5.49 -3.86
CA GLU A 179 5.76 5.51 -3.81
C GLU A 179 5.11 5.47 -5.22
N PRO A 180 5.34 4.40 -6.02
CA PRO A 180 4.85 4.34 -7.40
C PRO A 180 3.34 4.22 -7.51
N THR A 181 2.65 3.71 -6.50
CA THR A 181 1.19 3.50 -6.50
C THR A 181 0.38 4.76 -6.19
N ASN A 182 1.01 5.80 -5.59
CA ASN A 182 0.32 7.03 -5.25
C ASN A 182 -0.24 7.74 -6.49
N HIS A 183 -1.50 8.17 -6.41
CA HIS A 183 -2.28 8.83 -7.48
C HIS A 183 -2.63 7.95 -8.69
N LEU A 184 -2.38 6.64 -8.63
CA LEU A 184 -2.87 5.68 -9.60
C LEU A 184 -4.21 5.11 -9.13
N ASP A 185 -5.11 4.84 -10.08
CA ASP A 185 -6.31 4.06 -9.77
C ASP A 185 -5.99 2.56 -9.71
N ILE A 186 -6.88 1.79 -9.10
CA ILE A 186 -6.65 0.38 -8.82
C ILE A 186 -6.42 -0.43 -10.11
N ASP A 187 -7.15 -0.13 -11.20
CA ASP A 187 -6.96 -0.81 -12.49
C ASP A 187 -5.54 -0.58 -13.05
N THR A 188 -4.99 0.63 -12.87
CA THR A 188 -3.62 0.96 -13.28
C THR A 188 -2.60 0.28 -12.37
N ILE A 189 -2.85 0.20 -11.06
CA ILE A 189 -1.98 -0.51 -10.10
C ILE A 189 -1.90 -2.00 -10.45
N GLU A 190 -3.03 -2.67 -10.70
CA GLU A 190 -3.06 -4.08 -11.07
C GLU A 190 -2.34 -4.37 -12.40
N TRP A 191 -2.48 -3.48 -13.38
CA TRP A 191 -1.73 -3.59 -14.62
C TRP A 191 -0.23 -3.43 -14.38
N LEU A 192 0.16 -2.46 -13.54
CA LEU A 192 1.55 -2.22 -13.17
C LEU A 192 2.18 -3.41 -12.44
N GLU A 193 1.45 -4.05 -11.52
CA GLU A 193 1.88 -5.29 -10.85
C GLU A 193 2.26 -6.36 -11.88
N LYS A 194 1.38 -6.60 -12.86
CA LYS A 194 1.63 -7.56 -13.93
C LYS A 194 2.85 -7.19 -14.77
N LEU A 195 3.01 -5.90 -15.10
CA LEU A 195 4.15 -5.41 -15.88
C LEU A 195 5.47 -5.56 -15.12
N LEU A 196 5.52 -5.22 -13.84
CA LEU A 196 6.72 -5.29 -13.02
C LEU A 196 7.10 -6.71 -12.61
N THR A 197 6.13 -7.62 -12.58
CA THR A 197 6.37 -9.05 -12.30
C THR A 197 6.69 -9.85 -13.55
N SER A 198 6.40 -9.31 -14.74
CA SER A 198 6.77 -9.94 -16.01
C SER A 198 8.30 -9.90 -16.20
N GLY A 199 8.88 -11.02 -16.64
CA GLY A 199 10.32 -11.14 -16.85
C GLY A 199 11.16 -11.15 -15.57
N ASN A 200 12.46 -10.89 -15.71
CA ASN A 200 13.42 -10.92 -14.61
C ASN A 200 13.85 -9.49 -14.20
N LYS A 201 12.88 -8.60 -13.95
CA LYS A 201 13.13 -7.21 -13.57
C LYS A 201 13.71 -7.10 -12.17
N THR A 202 14.72 -6.22 -12.00
CA THR A 202 15.27 -5.90 -10.68
C THR A 202 14.64 -4.61 -10.18
N ILE A 203 14.08 -4.67 -8.98
CA ILE A 203 13.27 -3.57 -8.44
C ILE A 203 13.70 -3.27 -7.00
N LEU A 204 13.88 -2.00 -6.71
CA LEU A 204 13.97 -1.47 -5.36
C LEU A 204 12.86 -0.42 -5.21
N LEU A 205 11.92 -0.64 -4.30
CA LEU A 205 10.79 0.26 -4.14
C LEU A 205 10.51 0.61 -2.69
N VAL A 206 9.94 1.79 -2.49
CA VAL A 206 9.26 2.21 -1.26
C VAL A 206 7.77 2.30 -1.59
N THR A 207 6.93 1.63 -0.84
CA THR A 207 5.48 1.79 -0.91
C THR A 207 4.81 1.40 0.40
N HIS A 208 3.62 1.94 0.62
CA HIS A 208 2.74 1.60 1.73
C HIS A 208 1.54 0.75 1.29
N ASP A 209 1.42 0.45 -0.02
CA ASP A 209 0.43 -0.44 -0.58
C ASP A 209 0.82 -1.91 -0.31
N ARG A 210 0.09 -2.56 0.59
CA ARG A 210 0.40 -3.92 1.08
C ARG A 210 0.17 -4.99 0.02
N TYR A 211 -0.88 -4.86 -0.80
CA TYR A 211 -1.12 -5.80 -1.90
C TYR A 211 -0.04 -5.68 -2.98
N PHE A 212 0.38 -4.45 -3.28
CA PHE A 212 1.48 -4.23 -4.20
C PHE A 212 2.80 -4.83 -3.69
N LEU A 213 3.07 -4.71 -2.36
CA LEU A 213 4.21 -5.37 -1.73
C LEU A 213 4.16 -6.89 -1.90
N ASP A 214 3.01 -7.51 -1.60
CA ASP A 214 2.84 -8.96 -1.69
C ASP A 214 2.96 -9.48 -3.13
N ASN A 215 2.38 -8.76 -4.09
CA ASN A 215 2.35 -9.20 -5.48
C ASN A 215 3.67 -8.96 -6.22
N VAL A 216 4.35 -7.86 -5.93
CA VAL A 216 5.56 -7.46 -6.69
C VAL A 216 6.84 -7.91 -6.03
N CYS A 217 6.96 -7.82 -4.69
CA CYS A 217 8.23 -8.02 -3.99
C CYS A 217 8.43 -9.44 -3.50
N ASN A 218 9.69 -9.89 -3.52
CA ASN A 218 10.12 -11.17 -2.95
C ASN A 218 11.03 -11.01 -1.74
N THR A 219 11.41 -9.79 -1.42
CA THR A 219 12.27 -9.45 -0.27
C THR A 219 11.78 -8.13 0.31
N ILE A 220 11.63 -8.09 1.63
CA ILE A 220 11.32 -6.86 2.37
C ILE A 220 12.52 -6.48 3.21
N VAL A 221 12.96 -5.24 3.12
CA VAL A 221 14.03 -4.65 3.94
C VAL A 221 13.42 -3.58 4.81
N GLU A 222 13.40 -3.80 6.11
CA GLU A 222 12.92 -2.80 7.07
C GLU A 222 14.07 -1.89 7.50
N LEU A 223 13.86 -0.59 7.40
CA LEU A 223 14.74 0.44 7.97
C LEU A 223 14.16 0.92 9.30
N ASP A 224 14.72 0.43 10.41
CA ASP A 224 14.30 0.76 11.75
C ASP A 224 15.49 1.31 12.57
N ARG A 225 15.34 2.52 13.09
CA ARG A 225 16.36 3.21 13.94
C ARG A 225 17.77 3.18 13.34
N GLY A 226 17.86 3.42 12.03
CA GLY A 226 19.13 3.48 11.31
C GLY A 226 19.77 2.11 11.01
N LYS A 227 19.07 1.00 11.26
CA LYS A 227 19.48 -0.37 10.94
C LYS A 227 18.56 -0.99 9.92
N THR A 228 19.09 -1.93 9.13
CA THR A 228 18.31 -2.71 8.17
C THR A 228 18.07 -4.14 8.68
N PHE A 229 16.85 -4.62 8.49
CA PHE A 229 16.45 -6.00 8.76
C PHE A 229 15.87 -6.59 7.47
N ASN A 230 16.40 -7.73 7.04
CA ASN A 230 16.00 -8.37 5.79
C ASN A 230 15.05 -9.53 6.05
N TYR A 231 13.93 -9.55 5.33
CA TYR A 231 12.92 -10.59 5.38
C TYR A 231 12.70 -11.14 3.97
N ASN A 232 13.04 -12.41 3.77
CA ASN A 232 12.85 -13.11 2.49
C ASN A 232 11.47 -13.77 2.51
N GLY A 233 10.49 -13.13 1.93
CA GLY A 233 9.10 -13.58 1.93
C GLY A 233 8.14 -12.44 1.64
N ASN A 234 6.85 -12.73 1.79
CA ASN A 234 5.75 -11.78 1.57
C ASN A 234 5.52 -10.88 2.80
N TYR A 235 4.53 -9.97 2.67
CA TYR A 235 4.19 -9.01 3.73
C TYR A 235 3.70 -9.68 5.01
N ALA A 236 2.92 -10.77 4.91
CA ALA A 236 2.45 -11.52 6.07
C ALA A 236 3.62 -12.12 6.86
N TYR A 237 4.59 -12.74 6.17
CA TYR A 237 5.83 -13.25 6.79
C TYR A 237 6.64 -12.14 7.47
N PHE A 238 6.73 -10.96 6.82
CA PHE A 238 7.37 -9.80 7.41
C PHE A 238 6.72 -9.39 8.73
N LEU A 239 5.37 -9.29 8.77
CA LEU A 239 4.64 -8.92 9.97
C LEU A 239 4.86 -9.91 11.12
N GLU A 240 4.79 -11.23 10.84
CA GLU A 240 5.05 -12.28 11.81
C GLU A 240 6.45 -12.15 12.41
N LYS A 241 7.46 -12.04 11.55
CA LYS A 241 8.86 -11.96 11.99
C LYS A 241 9.20 -10.63 12.67
N LYS A 242 8.57 -9.53 12.25
CA LYS A 242 8.66 -8.24 12.95
C LYS A 242 8.08 -8.36 14.37
N ALA A 243 6.90 -8.94 14.53
CA ALA A 243 6.26 -9.14 15.83
C ALA A 243 7.10 -10.04 16.77
N GLU A 244 7.67 -11.15 16.26
CA GLU A 244 8.59 -12.01 17.03
C GLU A 244 9.82 -11.24 17.49
N ARG A 245 10.44 -10.43 16.60
CA ARG A 245 11.60 -9.61 16.93
C ARG A 245 11.27 -8.58 18.02
N GLU A 246 10.16 -7.85 17.85
CA GLU A 246 9.71 -6.83 18.80
C GLU A 246 9.42 -7.44 20.17
N ALA A 247 8.74 -8.58 20.22
CA ALA A 247 8.47 -9.31 21.47
C ALA A 247 9.77 -9.77 22.17
N SER A 248 10.75 -10.25 21.41
CA SER A 248 12.07 -10.63 21.94
C SER A 248 12.83 -9.41 22.49
N ASP A 249 12.78 -8.31 21.74
CA ASP A 249 13.39 -7.04 22.14
C ASP A 249 12.74 -6.48 23.40
N ASP A 250 11.40 -6.57 23.52
CA ASP A 250 10.65 -6.12 24.69
C ASP A 250 10.97 -6.95 25.94
N ALA A 251 11.04 -8.28 25.78
CA ALA A 251 11.45 -9.17 26.85
C ALA A 251 12.89 -8.83 27.34
N THR A 252 13.80 -8.54 26.39
CA THR A 252 15.17 -8.15 26.69
C THR A 252 15.22 -6.76 27.36
N PHE A 253 14.42 -5.81 26.89
CA PHE A 253 14.29 -4.48 27.48
C PHE A 253 13.76 -4.55 28.91
N GLN A 254 12.71 -5.33 29.19
CA GLN A 254 12.19 -5.51 30.54
C GLN A 254 13.22 -6.15 31.48
N LYS A 255 13.98 -7.15 30.99
CA LYS A 255 15.11 -7.73 31.74
C LYS A 255 16.15 -6.67 32.06
N ASN A 256 16.56 -5.86 31.09
CA ASN A 256 17.53 -4.78 31.24
C ASN A 256 17.03 -3.68 32.19
N LYS A 257 15.74 -3.29 32.12
CA LYS A 257 15.09 -2.32 33.02
C LYS A 257 15.07 -2.83 34.46
N ASN A 258 14.75 -4.10 34.68
CA ASN A 258 14.79 -4.72 36.00
C ASN A 258 16.22 -4.82 36.54
N LEU A 259 17.19 -5.15 35.69
CA LEU A 259 18.60 -5.18 36.05
C LEU A 259 19.11 -3.77 36.38
N LEU A 260 18.78 -2.76 35.57
CA LEU A 260 19.11 -1.36 35.80
C LEU A 260 18.59 -0.87 37.17
N LYS A 261 17.34 -1.25 37.52
CA LYS A 261 16.76 -0.91 38.83
C LYS A 261 17.59 -1.49 39.98
N LYS A 262 18.00 -2.76 39.85
CA LYS A 262 18.87 -3.42 40.85
C LYS A 262 20.25 -2.75 40.94
N GLU A 263 20.87 -2.46 39.79
CA GLU A 263 22.16 -1.80 39.73
C GLU A 263 22.11 -0.34 40.25
N LEU A 264 20.99 0.37 40.03
CA LEU A 264 20.74 1.70 40.54
C LEU A 264 20.67 1.69 42.10
N GLU A 265 19.97 0.69 42.67
CA GLU A 265 19.92 0.49 44.12
C GLU A 265 21.32 0.23 44.68
N TRP A 266 22.12 -0.61 43.98
CA TRP A 266 23.53 -0.84 44.37
C TRP A 266 24.38 0.43 44.25
N MET A 267 24.19 1.22 43.17
CA MET A 267 24.89 2.50 43.01
C MET A 267 24.57 3.51 44.12
N ARG A 268 23.34 3.55 44.64
CA ARG A 268 22.88 4.45 45.70
C ARG A 268 23.38 4.05 47.09
N ARG A 269 23.72 2.76 47.30
CA ARG A 269 24.29 2.33 48.60
C ARG A 269 25.67 2.91 48.80
N MET A 270 25.93 3.51 49.95
CA MET A 270 27.27 3.97 50.31
C MET A 270 28.22 2.76 50.43
N PRO A 271 29.50 2.87 49.98
CA PRO A 271 30.47 1.80 50.17
C PRO A 271 30.70 1.62 51.68
N ALA A 272 30.68 0.37 52.14
CA ALA A 272 31.11 0.07 53.50
C ALA A 272 32.58 0.51 53.66
N ALA A 273 32.92 1.12 54.82
CA ALA A 273 34.25 1.67 55.06
C ALA A 273 35.34 0.64 54.74
N ARG A 274 36.18 0.94 53.75
CA ARG A 274 37.33 0.18 53.20
C ARG A 274 37.18 -0.55 51.87
N THR A 275 36.06 -0.44 51.15
CA THR A 275 35.95 -1.05 49.81
C THR A 275 35.54 0.00 48.75
N THR A 276 36.38 0.16 47.71
CA THR A 276 36.06 0.95 46.51
C THR A 276 35.07 0.18 45.63
N LYS A 277 34.06 0.86 45.08
CA LYS A 277 33.15 0.25 44.09
C LYS A 277 33.94 -0.20 42.84
N SER A 278 33.66 -1.37 42.33
CA SER A 278 34.32 -1.88 41.13
C SER A 278 34.03 -0.98 39.93
N GLN A 279 35.09 -0.45 39.30
CA GLN A 279 34.98 0.43 38.11
C GLN A 279 34.25 -0.26 36.97
N SER A 280 34.55 -1.54 36.70
CA SER A 280 33.91 -2.32 35.65
C SER A 280 32.38 -2.44 35.82
N ARG A 281 31.91 -2.49 37.08
CA ARG A 281 30.46 -2.54 37.36
C ARG A 281 29.79 -1.16 37.23
N ILE A 282 30.51 -0.11 37.48
CA ILE A 282 30.07 1.27 37.24
C ILE A 282 29.94 1.51 35.74
N ASP A 283 30.92 1.09 34.95
CA ASP A 283 30.91 1.20 33.50
C ASP A 283 29.77 0.35 32.88
N ALA A 284 29.55 -0.87 33.40
CA ALA A 284 28.42 -1.72 32.99
C ALA A 284 27.07 -1.07 33.31
N PHE A 285 26.93 -0.36 34.45
CA PHE A 285 25.74 0.39 34.79
C PHE A 285 25.43 1.51 33.76
N TYR A 286 26.43 2.34 33.42
CA TYR A 286 26.25 3.40 32.44
C TYR A 286 25.92 2.85 31.05
N ASN A 287 26.56 1.78 30.62
CA ASN A 287 26.23 1.09 29.38
C ASN A 287 24.80 0.53 29.37
N LEU A 288 24.32 0.01 30.50
CA LEU A 288 22.96 -0.49 30.66
C LEU A 288 21.93 0.65 30.71
N GLU A 289 22.27 1.76 31.34
CA GLU A 289 21.46 2.96 31.37
C GLU A 289 21.29 3.56 29.97
N GLU A 290 22.36 3.64 29.19
CA GLU A 290 22.32 4.12 27.82
C GLU A 290 21.42 3.24 26.93
N LYS A 291 21.55 1.92 27.02
CA LYS A 291 20.68 0.96 26.30
C LYS A 291 19.21 1.06 26.68
N THR A 292 18.89 1.41 27.93
CA THR A 292 17.51 1.56 28.41
C THR A 292 16.93 2.96 28.17
N LYS A 293 17.74 4.01 28.02
CA LYS A 293 17.28 5.37 27.67
C LYS A 293 16.83 5.51 26.21
N GLN A 294 17.33 4.67 25.31
CA GLN A 294 17.04 4.77 23.87
C GLN A 294 15.63 4.29 23.49
N ARG A 295 14.86 3.69 24.40
CA ARG A 295 13.53 3.14 24.12
C ARG A 295 12.48 3.80 24.99
N SER A 296 11.55 4.55 24.40
CA SER A 296 10.34 5.01 25.08
C SER A 296 9.35 3.84 25.24
N ASP A 297 8.71 3.74 26.41
CA ASP A 297 7.61 2.80 26.67
C ASP A 297 6.48 3.04 25.65
N ASN A 298 6.35 2.19 24.63
CA ASN A 298 5.16 2.10 23.83
C ASN A 298 4.12 1.29 24.61
N GLN A 299 3.31 1.97 25.42
CA GLN A 299 2.08 1.38 25.92
C GLN A 299 1.11 1.32 24.74
N GLN A 300 0.71 0.11 24.34
CA GLN A 300 -0.42 -0.10 23.43
C GLN A 300 -1.70 0.35 24.17
N VAL A 301 -2.20 1.52 23.81
CA VAL A 301 -3.51 2.01 24.26
C VAL A 301 -4.45 1.85 23.07
N THR A 302 -5.45 0.99 23.21
CA THR A 302 -6.49 0.81 22.21
C THR A 302 -7.34 2.09 22.07
N LEU A 303 -7.51 2.55 20.82
CA LEU A 303 -8.23 3.78 20.49
C LEU A 303 -9.74 3.51 20.36
N ASN A 304 -10.44 3.47 21.49
CA ASN A 304 -11.91 3.44 21.51
C ASN A 304 -12.49 4.81 21.93
N VAL A 305 -12.63 5.74 20.98
CA VAL A 305 -13.17 7.07 21.25
C VAL A 305 -14.70 7.03 21.35
N LYS A 306 -15.26 7.74 22.34
CA LYS A 306 -16.72 7.82 22.51
C LYS A 306 -17.32 8.66 21.38
N MET A 307 -18.22 8.08 20.60
CA MET A 307 -18.90 8.75 19.49
C MET A 307 -20.00 9.71 19.99
N ALA A 308 -20.27 10.79 19.23
CA ALA A 308 -21.45 11.63 19.42
C ALA A 308 -22.75 10.81 19.26
N ARG A 309 -23.81 11.19 19.99
CA ARG A 309 -25.12 10.52 19.90
C ARG A 309 -25.64 10.60 18.47
N GLN A 310 -26.05 9.49 17.89
CA GLN A 310 -26.64 9.39 16.55
C GLN A 310 -28.12 9.15 16.66
N GLY A 311 -28.94 9.97 15.99
CA GLY A 311 -30.39 9.83 15.91
C GLY A 311 -30.82 8.73 14.94
N GLY A 312 -32.13 8.55 14.77
CA GLY A 312 -32.68 7.57 13.83
C GLY A 312 -32.52 7.97 12.37
N LYS A 313 -32.61 9.27 12.05
CA LYS A 313 -32.32 9.83 10.73
C LYS A 313 -30.87 10.30 10.70
N ILE A 314 -30.09 9.84 9.71
CA ILE A 314 -28.69 10.18 9.57
C ILE A 314 -28.50 11.06 8.33
N LEU A 315 -28.71 10.48 7.15
CA LEU A 315 -28.60 11.15 5.87
C LEU A 315 -29.40 10.38 4.82
N GLU A 316 -30.15 11.11 4.01
CA GLU A 316 -30.88 10.58 2.88
C GLU A 316 -30.55 11.37 1.62
N LEU A 317 -30.16 10.66 0.57
CA LEU A 317 -29.94 11.17 -0.78
C LEU A 317 -31.13 10.73 -1.62
N ASP A 318 -31.87 11.68 -2.19
CA ASP A 318 -33.04 11.40 -3.00
C ASP A 318 -32.87 11.97 -4.41
N HIS A 319 -32.78 11.09 -5.41
CA HIS A 319 -32.63 11.40 -6.83
C HIS A 319 -31.55 12.43 -7.16
N ILE A 320 -30.36 12.30 -6.54
CA ILE A 320 -29.23 13.22 -6.71
C ILE A 320 -28.69 13.17 -8.14
N GLY A 321 -28.60 14.34 -8.77
CA GLY A 321 -27.97 14.52 -10.08
C GLY A 321 -27.04 15.73 -10.10
N GLN A 322 -25.88 15.58 -10.78
CA GLN A 322 -24.88 16.64 -10.96
C GLN A 322 -24.21 16.54 -12.32
N THR A 323 -24.13 17.67 -13.00
CA THR A 323 -23.48 17.82 -14.32
C THR A 323 -22.47 18.97 -14.26
N PHE A 324 -21.34 18.84 -14.94
CA PHE A 324 -20.37 19.94 -15.18
C PHE A 324 -20.01 19.97 -16.67
N ASP A 325 -20.13 21.12 -17.30
CA ASP A 325 -19.74 21.33 -18.70
C ASP A 325 -20.23 20.21 -19.65
N ASP A 326 -21.53 19.89 -19.61
CA ASP A 326 -22.21 18.81 -20.33
C ASP A 326 -21.80 17.38 -19.96
N LYS A 327 -20.83 17.19 -19.06
CA LYS A 327 -20.45 15.88 -18.54
C LYS A 327 -21.28 15.51 -17.33
N LYS A 328 -22.08 14.47 -17.45
CA LYS A 328 -22.85 13.91 -16.32
C LYS A 328 -21.88 13.23 -15.36
N ILE A 329 -21.85 13.70 -14.11
CA ILE A 329 -21.00 13.17 -13.05
C ILE A 329 -21.78 12.22 -12.14
N ILE A 330 -23.02 12.55 -11.83
CA ILE A 330 -23.95 11.71 -11.09
C ILE A 330 -25.31 11.82 -11.79
N ASN A 331 -25.96 10.69 -12.03
CA ASN A 331 -27.26 10.64 -12.68
C ASN A 331 -28.19 9.77 -11.83
N ASP A 332 -29.14 10.43 -11.16
CA ASP A 332 -30.24 9.79 -10.43
C ASP A 332 -29.79 8.78 -9.36
N PHE A 333 -28.99 9.24 -8.39
CA PHE A 333 -28.51 8.41 -7.29
C PHE A 333 -29.34 8.65 -6.01
N SER A 334 -29.87 7.57 -5.43
CA SER A 334 -30.61 7.59 -4.17
C SER A 334 -30.04 6.59 -3.17
N TYR A 335 -29.89 7.01 -1.90
CA TYR A 335 -29.43 6.14 -0.83
C TYR A 335 -29.82 6.69 0.54
N THR A 336 -30.25 5.82 1.45
CA THR A 336 -30.55 6.15 2.85
C THR A 336 -29.51 5.51 3.76
N PHE A 337 -28.68 6.34 4.41
CA PHE A 337 -27.62 5.88 5.30
C PHE A 337 -28.17 5.36 6.63
N LYS A 338 -27.63 4.24 7.08
CA LYS A 338 -27.96 3.59 8.33
C LYS A 338 -26.77 3.61 9.29
N ARG A 339 -27.06 3.50 10.58
CA ARG A 339 -26.01 3.41 11.59
C ARG A 339 -25.15 2.17 11.36
N GLY A 340 -23.83 2.37 11.38
CA GLY A 340 -22.86 1.31 11.16
C GLY A 340 -22.59 1.00 9.69
N ASP A 341 -23.20 1.73 8.72
CA ASP A 341 -22.86 1.55 7.31
C ASP A 341 -21.37 1.75 7.07
N ARG A 342 -20.76 0.79 6.38
CA ARG A 342 -19.35 0.78 6.01
C ARG A 342 -19.22 0.71 4.49
N ILE A 343 -19.03 1.87 3.89
CA ILE A 343 -19.14 2.05 2.45
C ILE A 343 -17.76 2.39 1.87
N GLY A 344 -17.27 1.56 0.96
CA GLY A 344 -16.13 1.85 0.10
C GLY A 344 -16.59 2.58 -1.16
N LEU A 345 -15.98 3.72 -1.50
CA LEU A 345 -16.26 4.44 -2.74
C LEU A 345 -15.14 4.18 -3.74
N ALA A 346 -15.43 3.38 -4.77
CA ALA A 346 -14.48 2.95 -5.79
C ALA A 346 -14.82 3.54 -7.18
N GLY A 347 -13.83 3.59 -8.06
CA GLY A 347 -13.97 4.09 -9.43
C GLY A 347 -12.70 4.78 -9.93
N LYS A 348 -12.60 4.94 -11.26
CA LYS A 348 -11.45 5.59 -11.90
C LYS A 348 -11.26 7.03 -11.43
N ASN A 349 -10.07 7.57 -11.65
CA ASN A 349 -9.82 8.97 -11.37
C ASN A 349 -10.66 9.86 -12.31
N GLY A 350 -11.28 10.92 -11.72
CA GLY A 350 -12.13 11.85 -12.46
C GLY A 350 -13.57 11.38 -12.74
N THR A 351 -14.03 10.27 -12.14
CA THR A 351 -15.42 9.79 -12.25
C THR A 351 -16.41 10.51 -11.36
N GLY A 352 -15.95 11.37 -10.42
CA GLY A 352 -16.82 12.18 -9.58
C GLY A 352 -16.88 11.78 -8.10
N LYS A 353 -15.94 10.95 -7.63
CA LYS A 353 -15.86 10.54 -6.20
C LYS A 353 -15.92 11.74 -5.26
N SER A 354 -15.02 12.70 -5.41
CA SER A 354 -14.98 13.90 -4.57
C SER A 354 -16.21 14.80 -4.75
N THR A 355 -16.87 14.78 -5.91
CA THR A 355 -18.14 15.49 -6.15
C THR A 355 -19.25 14.91 -5.30
N LEU A 356 -19.40 13.57 -5.25
CA LEU A 356 -20.37 12.89 -4.39
C LEU A 356 -20.11 13.21 -2.92
N LEU A 357 -18.86 13.16 -2.47
CA LEU A 357 -18.50 13.50 -1.08
C LEU A 357 -18.83 14.96 -0.73
N ASN A 358 -18.58 15.90 -1.66
CA ASN A 358 -18.94 17.30 -1.44
C ASN A 358 -20.45 17.53 -1.38
N ILE A 359 -21.25 16.76 -2.13
CA ILE A 359 -22.71 16.78 -2.04
C ILE A 359 -23.16 16.22 -0.67
N ILE A 360 -22.64 15.07 -0.24
CA ILE A 360 -22.95 14.44 1.05
C ILE A 360 -22.64 15.38 2.21
N THR A 361 -21.52 16.11 2.15
CA THR A 361 -21.10 17.04 3.22
C THR A 361 -21.74 18.42 3.14
N GLY A 362 -22.57 18.68 2.12
CA GLY A 362 -23.21 19.98 1.89
C GLY A 362 -22.28 21.08 1.35
N ASN A 363 -21.02 20.73 1.01
CA ASN A 363 -20.07 21.66 0.38
C ASN A 363 -20.44 22.00 -1.07
N LEU A 364 -21.22 21.12 -1.72
CA LEU A 364 -21.79 21.33 -3.04
C LEU A 364 -23.27 21.01 -3.01
N LYS A 365 -24.10 21.95 -3.45
CA LYS A 365 -25.53 21.70 -3.61
C LYS A 365 -25.75 20.93 -4.93
N PRO A 366 -26.46 19.80 -4.92
CA PRO A 366 -26.74 19.06 -6.13
C PRO A 366 -27.60 19.87 -7.10
N GLU A 367 -27.43 19.64 -8.40
CA GLU A 367 -28.26 20.26 -9.44
C GLU A 367 -29.70 19.74 -9.42
N LYS A 368 -29.86 18.43 -9.13
CA LYS A 368 -31.12 17.73 -9.00
C LYS A 368 -31.15 16.91 -7.72
N GLY A 369 -32.37 16.69 -7.21
CA GLY A 369 -32.60 15.87 -6.03
C GLY A 369 -32.46 16.64 -4.72
N ILE A 370 -32.56 15.91 -3.62
CA ILE A 370 -32.59 16.45 -2.25
C ILE A 370 -31.57 15.69 -1.40
N VAL A 371 -30.83 16.44 -0.59
CA VAL A 371 -29.99 15.90 0.48
C VAL A 371 -30.62 16.26 1.81
N ASP A 372 -31.10 15.25 2.53
CA ASP A 372 -31.80 15.45 3.80
C ASP A 372 -30.93 14.89 4.95
N VAL A 373 -30.35 15.80 5.74
CA VAL A 373 -29.40 15.51 6.81
C VAL A 373 -30.07 15.46 8.15
N GLY A 374 -29.84 14.42 8.94
CA GLY A 374 -30.35 14.32 10.31
C GLY A 374 -29.72 15.35 11.25
N ASP A 375 -30.52 15.97 12.14
CA ASP A 375 -30.09 17.04 13.06
C ASP A 375 -28.90 16.65 13.98
N THR A 376 -28.71 15.38 14.22
CA THR A 376 -27.63 14.86 15.09
C THR A 376 -26.40 14.42 14.34
N THR A 377 -26.36 14.58 13.02
CA THR A 377 -25.24 14.14 12.20
C THR A 377 -24.05 15.09 12.34
N VAL A 378 -22.93 14.54 12.79
CA VAL A 378 -21.66 15.25 12.97
C VAL A 378 -20.64 14.64 12.00
N TYR A 379 -20.32 15.41 10.97
CA TYR A 379 -19.34 14.97 9.97
C TYR A 379 -17.91 15.10 10.47
N GLY A 380 -17.12 14.06 10.24
CA GLY A 380 -15.67 14.12 10.24
C GLY A 380 -15.20 13.91 8.80
N TYR A 381 -14.66 14.93 8.16
CA TYR A 381 -14.21 14.82 6.77
C TYR A 381 -12.69 15.03 6.65
N TYR A 382 -11.99 13.92 6.40
CA TYR A 382 -10.60 13.95 6.00
C TYR A 382 -10.51 14.09 4.49
N LYS A 383 -10.15 15.27 4.01
CA LYS A 383 -10.14 15.64 2.60
C LYS A 383 -8.73 15.47 2.01
N GLN A 384 -8.66 14.95 0.78
CA GLN A 384 -7.44 14.98 -0.01
C GLN A 384 -6.94 16.43 -0.18
N GLY A 385 -5.70 16.71 0.18
CA GLY A 385 -5.14 18.07 0.15
C GLY A 385 -4.96 18.74 1.52
N GLY A 386 -5.52 18.15 2.57
CA GLY A 386 -5.26 18.51 3.96
C GLY A 386 -5.93 19.81 4.44
N LEU A 387 -5.77 20.09 5.76
CA LEU A 387 -6.05 21.38 6.37
C LEU A 387 -4.80 22.26 6.26
N SER A 388 -4.99 23.56 6.04
CA SER A 388 -3.94 24.54 6.27
C SER A 388 -3.83 24.75 7.78
N PHE A 389 -2.71 24.37 8.34
CA PHE A 389 -2.38 24.71 9.75
C PHE A 389 -1.67 26.05 9.82
N ASN A 390 -1.84 26.74 10.92
CA ASN A 390 -0.98 27.85 11.25
C ASN A 390 0.42 27.31 11.58
N GLU A 391 1.38 27.53 10.70
CA GLU A 391 2.72 26.96 10.79
C GLU A 391 3.49 27.42 12.05
N LYS A 392 3.08 28.52 12.67
CA LYS A 392 3.68 29.10 13.88
C LYS A 392 3.07 28.53 15.18
N GLU A 393 2.12 27.62 15.11
CA GLU A 393 1.54 26.97 16.29
C GLU A 393 2.32 25.70 16.65
N ARG A 394 2.26 25.31 17.92
CA ARG A 394 2.81 24.04 18.38
C ARG A 394 1.82 22.92 18.06
N VAL A 395 2.37 21.75 17.74
CA VAL A 395 1.56 20.55 17.44
C VAL A 395 0.53 20.26 18.54
N ILE A 396 0.95 20.32 19.82
CA ILE A 396 0.08 20.05 20.97
C ILE A 396 -1.03 21.09 21.13
N ASP A 397 -0.78 22.35 20.79
CA ASP A 397 -1.75 23.43 20.97
C ASP A 397 -2.89 23.31 19.94
N ILE A 398 -2.61 22.86 18.71
CA ILE A 398 -3.62 22.56 17.69
C ILE A 398 -4.60 21.50 18.18
N VAL A 399 -4.08 20.47 18.83
CA VAL A 399 -4.91 19.36 19.35
C VAL A 399 -5.69 19.80 20.56
N LYS A 400 -5.09 20.55 21.48
CA LYS A 400 -5.76 21.09 22.67
C LYS A 400 -6.86 22.09 22.34
N ALA A 401 -6.76 22.80 21.20
CA ALA A 401 -7.81 23.71 20.76
C ALA A 401 -9.15 23.00 20.49
N ASP A 402 -9.11 21.76 20.03
CA ASP A 402 -10.31 20.95 19.79
C ASP A 402 -10.75 20.19 21.07
N ALA A 403 -9.80 19.59 21.80
CA ALA A 403 -10.07 18.93 23.09
C ALA A 403 -8.79 18.75 23.94
N GLU A 404 -8.83 19.19 25.17
CA GLU A 404 -7.73 18.95 26.13
C GLU A 404 -7.76 17.50 26.66
N TYR A 405 -8.97 16.95 26.82
CA TYR A 405 -9.22 15.56 27.23
C TYR A 405 -10.26 14.94 26.33
N ILE A 406 -9.96 13.74 25.84
CA ILE A 406 -10.77 12.98 24.93
C ILE A 406 -11.43 11.84 25.70
N LYS A 407 -12.75 11.74 25.62
CA LYS A 407 -13.53 10.66 26.25
C LYS A 407 -13.45 9.41 25.42
N MET A 408 -12.97 8.33 26.02
CA MET A 408 -12.94 7.01 25.44
C MET A 408 -14.30 6.29 25.62
N ALA A 409 -14.56 5.26 24.83
CA ALA A 409 -15.81 4.50 24.91
C ALA A 409 -16.00 3.77 26.24
N ASP A 410 -14.91 3.39 26.91
CA ASP A 410 -14.88 2.78 28.23
C ASP A 410 -15.11 3.77 29.39
N GLY A 411 -15.32 5.06 29.06
CA GLY A 411 -15.51 6.14 30.03
C GLY A 411 -14.21 6.77 30.57
N GLN A 412 -13.06 6.24 30.23
CA GLN A 412 -11.76 6.85 30.56
C GLN A 412 -11.55 8.11 29.73
N THR A 413 -10.63 8.96 30.18
CA THR A 413 -10.21 10.14 29.44
C THR A 413 -8.72 10.06 29.17
N ILE A 414 -8.33 10.33 27.93
CA ILE A 414 -6.93 10.47 27.55
C ILE A 414 -6.60 11.93 27.28
N SER A 415 -5.38 12.35 27.60
CA SER A 415 -4.93 13.69 27.30
C SER A 415 -4.56 13.84 25.82
N ALA A 416 -4.60 15.08 25.31
CA ALA A 416 -4.12 15.41 23.96
C ALA A 416 -2.69 14.90 23.71
N SER A 417 -1.80 14.95 24.71
CA SER A 417 -0.45 14.42 24.61
C SER A 417 -0.39 12.90 24.47
N ALA A 418 -1.25 12.17 25.20
CA ALA A 418 -1.32 10.71 25.07
C ALA A 418 -1.83 10.30 23.68
N LEU A 419 -2.85 10.99 23.16
CA LEU A 419 -3.35 10.75 21.80
C LEU A 419 -2.29 11.05 20.73
N LEU A 420 -1.56 12.17 20.87
CA LEU A 420 -0.43 12.48 19.97
C LEU A 420 0.63 11.36 19.98
N THR A 421 0.89 10.76 21.14
CA THR A 421 1.83 9.64 21.24
C THR A 421 1.33 8.41 20.49
N LEU A 422 0.02 8.10 20.55
CA LEU A 422 -0.60 7.02 19.80
C LEU A 422 -0.47 7.23 18.28
N PHE A 423 -0.60 8.48 17.82
CA PHE A 423 -0.38 8.86 16.42
C PHE A 423 1.11 9.12 16.10
N LEU A 424 2.02 8.47 16.85
CA LEU A 424 3.47 8.48 16.60
C LEU A 424 4.12 9.88 16.64
N PHE A 425 3.58 10.80 17.47
CA PHE A 425 4.22 12.06 17.81
C PHE A 425 4.92 11.95 19.18
N PRO A 426 6.23 11.71 19.22
CA PRO A 426 6.96 11.63 20.48
C PRO A 426 6.94 12.99 21.21
N PRO A 427 7.08 13.04 22.55
CA PRO A 427 6.95 14.26 23.34
C PRO A 427 7.78 15.45 22.85
N LYS A 428 8.98 15.20 22.32
CA LYS A 428 9.86 16.24 21.75
C LYS A 428 9.21 16.92 20.54
N LYS A 429 8.51 16.16 19.68
CA LYS A 429 7.82 16.69 18.48
C LYS A 429 6.49 17.37 18.83
N GLN A 430 5.81 16.95 19.89
CA GLN A 430 4.53 17.55 20.32
C GLN A 430 4.68 19.03 20.69
N HIS A 431 5.82 19.42 21.25
CA HIS A 431 6.14 20.81 21.61
C HIS A 431 6.83 21.58 20.47
N GLY A 432 7.11 20.94 19.34
CA GLY A 432 7.65 21.57 18.15
C GLY A 432 6.60 22.37 17.37
N MET A 433 7.08 23.29 16.49
CA MET A 433 6.23 24.06 15.60
C MET A 433 5.80 23.20 14.41
N VAL A 434 4.60 23.44 13.88
CA VAL A 434 4.03 22.71 12.73
C VAL A 434 4.86 22.89 11.45
N GLU A 435 5.52 24.04 11.26
CA GLU A 435 6.42 24.28 10.13
C GLU A 435 7.55 23.25 10.02
N LYS A 436 7.97 22.65 11.15
CA LYS A 436 9.04 21.64 11.20
C LYS A 436 8.56 20.20 10.93
N LEU A 437 7.26 20.01 10.77
CA LEU A 437 6.68 18.72 10.44
C LEU A 437 6.86 18.39 8.96
N SER A 438 7.19 17.13 8.67
CA SER A 438 7.13 16.60 7.30
C SER A 438 5.69 16.59 6.77
N GLY A 439 5.54 16.45 5.45
CA GLY A 439 4.22 16.35 4.81
C GLY A 439 3.36 15.23 5.39
N GLY A 440 3.93 14.04 5.59
CA GLY A 440 3.24 12.90 6.20
C GLY A 440 2.85 13.14 7.67
N GLU A 441 3.71 13.85 8.44
CA GLU A 441 3.36 14.23 9.82
C GLU A 441 2.24 15.27 9.87
N LYS A 442 2.21 16.25 8.96
CA LYS A 442 1.09 17.20 8.83
C LYS A 442 -0.22 16.47 8.50
N LYS A 443 -0.19 15.45 7.62
CA LYS A 443 -1.35 14.62 7.29
C LYS A 443 -1.83 13.78 8.48
N ARG A 444 -0.92 13.17 9.24
CA ARG A 444 -1.27 12.47 10.49
C ARG A 444 -1.95 13.40 11.51
N LEU A 445 -1.41 14.60 11.67
CA LEU A 445 -2.00 15.61 12.56
C LEU A 445 -3.41 16.01 12.11
N HIS A 446 -3.62 16.14 10.79
CA HIS A 446 -4.94 16.40 10.21
C HIS A 446 -5.92 15.27 10.48
N LEU A 447 -5.51 14.02 10.20
CA LEU A 447 -6.34 12.85 10.47
C LEU A 447 -6.76 12.80 11.94
N MET A 448 -5.80 12.95 12.85
CA MET A 448 -6.06 12.98 14.28
C MET A 448 -7.04 14.10 14.68
N LYS A 449 -6.89 15.31 14.09
CA LYS A 449 -7.81 16.43 14.33
C LYS A 449 -9.24 16.11 13.92
N VAL A 450 -9.45 15.42 12.79
CA VAL A 450 -10.78 14.97 12.35
C VAL A 450 -11.38 13.96 13.34
N LEU A 451 -10.56 13.01 13.81
CA LEU A 451 -11.04 11.96 14.72
C LEU A 451 -11.38 12.46 16.13
N ILE A 452 -10.66 13.48 16.62
CA ILE A 452 -10.91 14.10 17.94
C ILE A 452 -12.28 14.75 18.04
N GLN A 453 -12.81 15.27 16.94
CA GLN A 453 -14.12 15.96 16.92
C GLN A 453 -15.29 15.03 17.22
N ASN A 454 -15.04 13.76 17.49
CA ASN A 454 -16.03 12.73 17.80
C ASN A 454 -17.16 12.63 16.75
N PRO A 455 -16.83 12.51 15.46
CA PRO A 455 -17.82 12.41 14.42
C PRO A 455 -18.67 11.13 14.59
N ASN A 456 -19.91 11.16 14.10
CA ASN A 456 -20.74 9.97 13.96
C ASN A 456 -20.98 9.60 12.49
N PHE A 457 -20.47 10.43 11.57
CA PHE A 457 -20.40 10.20 10.14
C PHE A 457 -19.00 10.56 9.65
N LEU A 458 -18.17 9.55 9.41
CA LEU A 458 -16.76 9.73 9.05
C LEU A 458 -16.56 9.50 7.55
N ILE A 459 -15.92 10.46 6.90
CA ILE A 459 -15.56 10.41 5.49
C ILE A 459 -14.04 10.53 5.39
N LEU A 460 -13.41 9.53 4.78
CA LEU A 460 -11.97 9.51 4.56
C LEU A 460 -11.69 9.47 3.06
N ASP A 461 -11.15 10.57 2.51
CA ASP A 461 -10.80 10.70 1.09
C ASP A 461 -9.30 10.51 0.92
N GLU A 462 -8.89 9.33 0.44
CA GLU A 462 -7.51 8.88 0.25
C GLU A 462 -6.64 9.04 1.51
N PRO A 463 -7.04 8.45 2.66
CA PRO A 463 -6.30 8.61 3.91
C PRO A 463 -4.96 7.89 3.91
N THR A 464 -4.78 6.90 3.03
CA THR A 464 -3.58 6.05 2.95
C THR A 464 -2.39 6.75 2.28
N ASN A 465 -2.65 7.77 1.48
CA ASN A 465 -1.59 8.51 0.78
C ASN A 465 -0.64 9.19 1.77
N ASP A 466 0.64 8.80 1.72
CA ASP A 466 1.74 9.32 2.54
C ASP A 466 1.68 8.98 4.06
N LEU A 467 0.79 8.05 4.48
CA LEU A 467 0.84 7.46 5.82
C LEU A 467 1.73 6.21 5.80
N ASP A 468 2.56 6.05 6.84
CA ASP A 468 3.35 4.83 6.99
C ASP A 468 2.48 3.66 7.53
N ILE A 469 2.99 2.46 7.37
CA ILE A 469 2.28 1.22 7.75
C ILE A 469 1.88 1.24 9.24
N ASP A 470 2.74 1.75 10.11
CA ASP A 470 2.44 1.81 11.55
C ASP A 470 1.27 2.79 11.84
N THR A 471 1.22 3.93 11.15
CA THR A 471 0.08 4.86 11.22
C THR A 471 -1.20 4.26 10.64
N LEU A 472 -1.08 3.52 9.52
CA LEU A 472 -2.22 2.81 8.93
C LEU A 472 -2.79 1.76 9.89
N ASN A 473 -1.96 1.03 10.63
CA ASN A 473 -2.41 0.07 11.64
C ASN A 473 -3.21 0.76 12.75
N VAL A 474 -2.75 1.93 13.23
CA VAL A 474 -3.48 2.73 14.24
C VAL A 474 -4.83 3.22 13.69
N LEU A 475 -4.87 3.67 12.43
CA LEU A 475 -6.10 4.08 11.77
C LEU A 475 -7.07 2.91 11.62
N GLU A 476 -6.59 1.75 11.19
CA GLU A 476 -7.41 0.55 11.04
C GLU A 476 -8.04 0.12 12.36
N GLU A 477 -7.25 0.04 13.45
CA GLU A 477 -7.76 -0.30 14.77
C GLU A 477 -8.86 0.67 15.22
N PHE A 478 -8.70 1.97 14.94
CA PHE A 478 -9.73 2.97 15.21
C PHE A 478 -10.99 2.71 14.38
N LEU A 479 -10.84 2.48 13.05
CA LEU A 479 -11.96 2.28 12.13
C LEU A 479 -12.74 1.00 12.41
N GLU A 480 -12.07 -0.09 12.80
CA GLU A 480 -12.72 -1.35 13.21
C GLU A 480 -13.71 -1.14 14.35
N ASN A 481 -13.33 -0.31 15.31
CA ASN A 481 -14.11 -0.02 16.50
C ASN A 481 -15.06 1.19 16.34
N PHE A 482 -15.07 1.85 15.17
CA PHE A 482 -15.91 3.02 14.92
C PHE A 482 -17.36 2.62 14.68
N PRO A 483 -18.33 3.01 15.57
CA PRO A 483 -19.71 2.54 15.49
C PRO A 483 -20.63 3.42 14.62
N GLY A 484 -20.09 4.49 14.01
CA GLY A 484 -20.82 5.42 13.13
C GLY A 484 -20.86 4.96 11.68
N VAL A 485 -21.31 5.86 10.81
CA VAL A 485 -21.23 5.66 9.36
C VAL A 485 -19.82 5.96 8.87
N LEU A 486 -19.25 5.08 8.09
CA LEU A 486 -17.94 5.24 7.44
C LEU A 486 -18.11 5.26 5.92
N ILE A 487 -17.61 6.31 5.28
CA ILE A 487 -17.34 6.32 3.83
C ILE A 487 -15.83 6.40 3.63
N LEU A 488 -15.29 5.43 2.91
CA LEU A 488 -13.87 5.31 2.63
C LEU A 488 -13.63 5.37 1.12
N VAL A 489 -12.91 6.41 0.68
CA VAL A 489 -12.31 6.45 -0.67
C VAL A 489 -10.86 6.07 -0.52
N SER A 490 -10.44 5.01 -1.15
CA SER A 490 -9.03 4.58 -1.12
C SER A 490 -8.67 3.80 -2.37
N HIS A 491 -7.41 3.90 -2.75
CA HIS A 491 -6.78 3.01 -3.72
C HIS A 491 -6.05 1.84 -3.03
N ASP A 492 -5.98 1.84 -1.70
CA ASP A 492 -5.52 0.71 -0.90
C ASP A 492 -6.62 -0.36 -0.82
N ARG A 493 -6.46 -1.43 -1.61
CA ARG A 493 -7.40 -2.56 -1.67
C ARG A 493 -7.52 -3.27 -0.33
N TYR A 494 -6.43 -3.40 0.42
CA TYR A 494 -6.43 -4.04 1.73
C TYR A 494 -7.34 -3.30 2.72
N LEU A 495 -7.23 -1.96 2.74
CA LEU A 495 -8.08 -1.14 3.61
C LEU A 495 -9.55 -1.21 3.18
N LEU A 496 -9.84 -1.18 1.86
CA LEU A 496 -11.19 -1.35 1.34
C LEU A 496 -11.79 -2.70 1.71
N ASP A 497 -11.04 -3.79 1.52
CA ASP A 497 -11.51 -5.15 1.85
C ASP A 497 -11.79 -5.32 3.34
N LYS A 498 -10.95 -4.73 4.18
CA LYS A 498 -11.06 -4.86 5.63
C LYS A 498 -12.18 -3.99 6.22
N MET A 499 -12.43 -2.81 5.65
CA MET A 499 -13.29 -1.78 6.26
C MET A 499 -14.65 -1.64 5.61
N SER A 500 -14.87 -2.10 4.36
CA SER A 500 -16.14 -1.92 3.66
C SER A 500 -16.95 -3.21 3.58
N GLU A 501 -18.25 -3.08 3.84
CA GLU A 501 -19.26 -4.13 3.67
C GLU A 501 -20.10 -3.90 2.40
N GLN A 502 -20.05 -2.68 1.87
CA GLN A 502 -20.74 -2.26 0.67
C GLN A 502 -19.87 -1.32 -0.14
N LEU A 503 -19.98 -1.35 -1.45
CA LEU A 503 -19.25 -0.46 -2.36
C LEU A 503 -20.22 0.41 -3.17
N PHE A 504 -19.88 1.69 -3.30
CA PHE A 504 -20.42 2.57 -4.32
C PHE A 504 -19.41 2.64 -5.46
N ILE A 505 -19.80 2.15 -6.62
CA ILE A 505 -18.92 2.06 -7.80
C ILE A 505 -19.28 3.19 -8.76
N MET A 506 -18.36 4.12 -8.95
CA MET A 506 -18.48 5.20 -9.93
C MET A 506 -18.03 4.69 -11.31
N GLU A 507 -18.96 4.23 -12.13
CA GLU A 507 -18.66 3.60 -13.44
C GLU A 507 -18.29 4.62 -14.52
N GLY A 508 -18.58 5.90 -14.29
CA GLY A 508 -18.45 6.98 -15.27
C GLY A 508 -19.80 7.31 -15.91
N GLU A 509 -19.83 8.36 -16.75
CA GLU A 509 -21.05 8.86 -17.43
C GLU A 509 -22.25 9.09 -16.50
N GLY A 510 -21.97 9.29 -15.21
CA GLY A 510 -22.95 9.55 -14.17
C GLY A 510 -23.54 8.31 -13.50
N ALA A 511 -23.17 7.10 -13.92
CA ALA A 511 -23.67 5.88 -13.31
C ALA A 511 -22.97 5.61 -11.98
N VAL A 512 -23.78 5.37 -10.93
CA VAL A 512 -23.31 4.94 -9.60
C VAL A 512 -24.05 3.66 -9.25
N SER A 513 -23.31 2.55 -9.19
CA SER A 513 -23.86 1.24 -8.79
C SER A 513 -23.50 0.90 -7.36
N ILE A 514 -24.37 0.13 -6.71
CA ILE A 514 -24.18 -0.33 -5.34
C ILE A 514 -23.90 -1.82 -5.37
N TYR A 515 -22.77 -2.23 -4.79
CA TYR A 515 -22.37 -3.63 -4.65
C TYR A 515 -22.32 -4.00 -3.16
N ASN A 516 -22.98 -5.09 -2.77
CA ASN A 516 -22.92 -5.62 -1.41
C ASN A 516 -21.79 -6.63 -1.31
N GLY A 517 -20.77 -6.32 -0.56
CA GLY A 517 -19.54 -7.08 -0.41
C GLY A 517 -18.31 -6.17 -0.40
N ASN A 518 -17.14 -6.76 -0.23
CA ASN A 518 -15.87 -6.05 -0.24
C ASN A 518 -15.32 -5.85 -1.68
N TYR A 519 -14.16 -5.21 -1.81
CA TYR A 519 -13.59 -4.91 -3.12
C TYR A 519 -13.10 -6.17 -3.85
N SER A 520 -12.52 -7.14 -3.14
CA SER A 520 -12.07 -8.40 -3.74
C SER A 520 -13.24 -9.21 -4.29
N ASP A 521 -14.37 -9.30 -3.58
CA ASP A 521 -15.60 -9.95 -4.05
C ASP A 521 -16.15 -9.28 -5.32
N TYR A 522 -16.13 -7.94 -5.34
CA TYR A 522 -16.53 -7.17 -6.52
C TYR A 522 -15.64 -7.49 -7.74
N ARG A 523 -14.32 -7.57 -7.56
CA ARG A 523 -13.38 -7.91 -8.66
C ARG A 523 -13.63 -9.29 -9.22
N VAL A 524 -13.82 -10.29 -8.36
CA VAL A 524 -14.16 -11.66 -8.77
C VAL A 524 -15.48 -11.67 -9.58
N SER A 525 -16.47 -10.90 -9.13
CA SER A 525 -17.76 -10.80 -9.86
C SER A 525 -17.59 -10.19 -11.25
N LEU A 526 -16.71 -9.19 -11.41
CA LEU A 526 -16.40 -8.58 -12.70
C LEU A 526 -15.65 -9.53 -13.66
N GLU A 527 -14.73 -10.33 -13.13
CA GLU A 527 -13.98 -11.31 -13.92
C GLU A 527 -14.93 -12.40 -14.44
N ASN A 528 -15.78 -12.96 -13.59
CA ASN A 528 -16.79 -13.92 -13.96
C ASN A 528 -17.78 -13.36 -15.01
N ALA A 529 -18.19 -12.09 -14.88
CA ALA A 529 -19.06 -11.44 -15.86
C ALA A 529 -18.38 -11.26 -17.24
N LYS A 530 -17.07 -10.98 -17.28
CA LYS A 530 -16.29 -10.87 -18.53
C LYS A 530 -16.10 -12.22 -19.23
N GLU A 531 -15.92 -13.30 -18.49
CA GLU A 531 -15.84 -14.65 -19.06
C GLU A 531 -17.16 -15.08 -19.71
N VAL A 532 -18.29 -14.69 -19.12
CA VAL A 532 -19.63 -14.97 -19.67
C VAL A 532 -19.92 -14.13 -20.93
N THR A 533 -19.42 -12.89 -21.01
CA THR A 533 -19.67 -11.96 -22.13
C THR A 533 -18.70 -12.11 -23.30
N ASN A 534 -17.57 -12.81 -23.14
CA ASN A 534 -16.66 -13.22 -24.20
C ASN A 534 -16.69 -14.75 -24.38
N PRO A 535 -17.74 -15.33 -24.99
CA PRO A 535 -17.58 -16.64 -25.55
C PRO A 535 -16.49 -16.50 -26.61
N LYS A 536 -15.36 -17.23 -26.46
CA LYS A 536 -14.29 -17.29 -27.46
C LYS A 536 -14.93 -17.23 -28.85
N LYS A 537 -14.70 -16.13 -29.58
CA LYS A 537 -14.96 -16.09 -31.01
C LYS A 537 -14.08 -17.19 -31.62
N GLU A 538 -14.68 -18.31 -31.93
CA GLU A 538 -14.10 -19.28 -32.84
C GLU A 538 -13.80 -18.54 -34.14
N THR A 539 -12.56 -18.15 -34.31
CA THR A 539 -12.02 -17.81 -35.63
C THR A 539 -12.11 -19.08 -36.44
N VAL A 540 -13.01 -19.06 -37.43
CA VAL A 540 -13.03 -20.03 -38.53
C VAL A 540 -11.71 -19.84 -39.27
N ALA A 541 -10.69 -20.59 -38.90
CA ALA A 541 -9.47 -20.79 -39.65
C ALA A 541 -9.50 -22.22 -40.18
N GLU A 542 -9.14 -22.35 -41.47
CA GLU A 542 -9.05 -23.55 -42.23
C GLU A 542 -8.41 -24.72 -41.47
N LYS A 543 -8.99 -25.91 -41.66
CA LYS A 543 -8.58 -27.18 -41.08
C LYS A 543 -7.11 -27.50 -41.34
N PRO A 544 -6.33 -27.65 -40.28
CA PRO A 544 -5.31 -28.69 -40.23
C PRO A 544 -5.80 -29.85 -39.35
N LYS A 545 -5.41 -31.02 -39.74
CA LYS A 545 -5.72 -32.34 -39.24
C LYS A 545 -5.80 -32.46 -37.70
N GLU A 546 -6.83 -33.20 -37.28
CA GLU A 546 -7.13 -33.69 -35.94
C GLU A 546 -5.90 -34.10 -35.12
N THR A 547 -5.65 -33.38 -34.01
CA THR A 547 -5.10 -33.98 -32.81
C THR A 547 -6.20 -33.93 -31.76
N SER A 548 -6.71 -35.10 -31.44
CA SER A 548 -7.80 -35.36 -30.50
C SER A 548 -7.47 -34.81 -29.09
N SER A 549 -8.22 -33.80 -28.61
CA SER A 549 -8.41 -33.58 -27.17
C SER A 549 -9.15 -34.83 -26.64
N LYS A 550 -8.46 -35.62 -25.85
CA LYS A 550 -9.05 -36.78 -25.16
C LYS A 550 -10.05 -36.25 -24.15
N LYS A 551 -11.35 -36.35 -24.47
CA LYS A 551 -12.40 -36.29 -23.45
C LYS A 551 -12.14 -37.42 -22.46
N LEU A 552 -12.16 -37.11 -21.15
CA LEU A 552 -12.14 -38.11 -20.08
C LEU A 552 -13.05 -39.30 -20.47
N SER A 553 -12.53 -40.49 -20.39
CA SER A 553 -13.32 -41.71 -20.62
C SER A 553 -14.38 -41.80 -19.52
N PHE A 554 -15.52 -42.40 -19.77
CA PHE A 554 -16.61 -42.60 -18.80
C PHE A 554 -16.12 -43.24 -17.49
N LYS A 555 -15.04 -44.03 -17.53
CA LYS A 555 -14.36 -44.57 -16.35
C LYS A 555 -13.59 -43.50 -15.56
N GLU A 556 -12.87 -42.63 -16.25
CA GLU A 556 -12.09 -41.54 -15.62
C GLU A 556 -13.01 -40.47 -15.01
N GLN A 557 -14.17 -40.22 -15.64
CA GLN A 557 -15.15 -39.27 -15.11
C GLN A 557 -15.81 -39.80 -13.81
N LYS A 558 -16.09 -41.12 -13.78
CA LYS A 558 -16.58 -41.76 -12.55
C LYS A 558 -15.51 -41.83 -11.46
N GLU A 559 -14.25 -42.09 -11.83
CA GLU A 559 -13.10 -42.05 -10.92
C GLU A 559 -12.91 -40.64 -10.34
N PHE A 560 -13.08 -39.57 -11.12
CA PHE A 560 -12.99 -38.19 -10.68
C PHE A 560 -14.07 -37.85 -9.63
N GLU A 561 -15.34 -38.22 -9.87
CA GLU A 561 -16.43 -38.02 -8.90
C GLU A 561 -16.24 -38.83 -7.61
N ASP A 562 -15.69 -40.05 -7.69
CA ASP A 562 -15.43 -40.91 -6.53
C ASP A 562 -14.22 -40.40 -5.72
N ILE A 563 -13.22 -39.80 -6.37
CA ILE A 563 -12.07 -39.13 -5.71
C ILE A 563 -12.52 -37.87 -4.96
N GLU A 564 -13.38 -37.04 -5.56
CA GLU A 564 -13.92 -35.83 -4.91
C GLU A 564 -14.66 -36.16 -3.59
N LYS A 565 -15.51 -37.21 -3.62
CA LYS A 565 -16.17 -37.69 -2.42
C LYS A 565 -15.19 -38.24 -1.37
N SER A 566 -14.14 -38.93 -1.83
CA SER A 566 -13.13 -39.52 -0.96
C SER A 566 -12.26 -38.45 -0.29
N ILE A 567 -11.96 -37.34 -0.98
CA ILE A 567 -11.26 -36.15 -0.43
C ILE A 567 -12.07 -35.58 0.73
N SER A 568 -13.36 -35.26 0.51
CA SER A 568 -14.24 -34.71 1.54
C SER A 568 -14.35 -35.59 2.76
N VAL A 569 -14.45 -36.92 2.59
CA VAL A 569 -14.52 -37.88 3.71
C VAL A 569 -13.20 -37.92 4.51
N LYS A 570 -12.04 -37.79 3.82
CA LYS A 570 -10.74 -37.78 4.48
C LYS A 570 -10.46 -36.47 5.22
N GLU A 571 -10.90 -35.33 4.70
CA GLU A 571 -10.85 -34.06 5.39
C GLU A 571 -11.68 -34.07 6.69
N ASP A 572 -12.90 -34.62 6.63
CA ASP A 572 -13.75 -34.80 7.81
C ASP A 572 -13.13 -35.76 8.84
N GLU A 573 -12.42 -36.81 8.41
CA GLU A 573 -11.71 -37.76 9.27
C GLU A 573 -10.55 -37.06 10.00
N ILE A 574 -9.74 -36.28 9.28
CA ILE A 574 -8.63 -35.49 9.82
C ILE A 574 -9.15 -34.45 10.83
N ALA A 575 -10.24 -33.74 10.52
CA ALA A 575 -10.85 -32.78 11.42
C ALA A 575 -11.33 -33.44 12.74
N LYS A 576 -11.93 -34.63 12.67
CA LYS A 576 -12.36 -35.40 13.86
C LYS A 576 -11.17 -35.90 14.69
N LEU A 577 -10.13 -36.41 14.05
CA LEU A 577 -8.92 -36.86 14.73
C LEU A 577 -8.19 -35.68 15.39
N THR A 578 -8.14 -34.52 14.74
CA THR A 578 -7.54 -33.32 15.30
C THR A 578 -8.33 -32.77 16.49
N SER A 579 -9.67 -32.81 16.43
CA SER A 579 -10.50 -32.46 17.60
C SER A 579 -10.30 -33.41 18.75
N SER A 580 -10.22 -34.74 18.48
CA SER A 580 -9.96 -35.74 19.52
C SER A 580 -8.57 -35.60 20.16
N LEU A 581 -7.58 -35.08 19.43
CA LEU A 581 -6.24 -34.80 19.96
C LEU A 581 -6.27 -33.66 21.01
N ASN A 582 -7.15 -32.67 20.82
CA ASN A 582 -7.32 -31.57 21.77
C ASN A 582 -8.03 -31.97 23.08
N ASP A 583 -8.76 -33.09 23.06
CA ASP A 583 -9.50 -33.62 24.21
C ASP A 583 -8.68 -34.62 25.04
N ILE A 584 -7.46 -34.99 24.60
CA ILE A 584 -6.57 -35.93 25.29
C ILE A 584 -5.76 -35.18 26.35
N ASP A 585 -5.71 -35.74 27.57
CA ASP A 585 -4.89 -35.20 28.66
C ASP A 585 -3.40 -35.22 28.27
N ALA A 586 -2.71 -34.10 28.46
CA ALA A 586 -1.30 -33.93 28.07
C ALA A 586 -0.33 -34.95 28.75
N SER A 587 -0.79 -35.70 29.75
CA SER A 587 -0.02 -36.75 30.42
C SER A 587 -0.07 -38.11 29.70
N ASP A 588 -0.99 -38.33 28.75
CA ASP A 588 -1.19 -39.63 28.07
C ASP A 588 -0.43 -39.70 26.74
N TYR A 589 0.91 -39.75 26.83
CA TYR A 589 1.82 -39.74 25.68
C TYR A 589 1.54 -40.86 24.66
N GLN A 590 1.08 -42.05 25.10
CA GLN A 590 0.82 -43.15 24.18
C GLN A 590 -0.38 -42.87 23.27
N LYS A 591 -1.47 -42.30 23.80
CA LYS A 591 -2.65 -41.97 23.00
C LYS A 591 -2.38 -40.77 22.05
N ILE A 592 -1.60 -39.78 22.50
CA ILE A 592 -1.19 -38.66 21.66
C ILE A 592 -0.39 -39.18 20.46
N GLN A 593 0.53 -40.10 20.68
CA GLN A 593 1.35 -40.68 19.61
C GLN A 593 0.50 -41.53 18.64
N GLU A 594 -0.44 -42.35 19.12
CA GLU A 594 -1.34 -43.14 18.28
C GLU A 594 -2.25 -42.25 17.40
N VAL A 595 -2.82 -41.17 17.96
CA VAL A 595 -3.68 -40.25 17.21
C VAL A 595 -2.87 -39.43 16.20
N SER A 596 -1.68 -38.99 16.58
CA SER A 596 -0.77 -38.26 15.67
C SER A 596 -0.31 -39.13 14.48
N GLU A 597 -0.06 -40.42 14.70
CA GLU A 597 0.26 -41.37 13.64
C GLU A 597 -0.92 -41.61 12.69
N LYS A 598 -2.16 -41.67 13.22
CA LYS A 598 -3.37 -41.75 12.38
C LYS A 598 -3.64 -40.50 11.57
N ILE A 599 -3.41 -39.30 12.13
CA ILE A 599 -3.50 -38.05 11.41
C ILE A 599 -2.49 -38.04 10.25
N LYS A 600 -1.23 -38.37 10.50
CA LYS A 600 -0.21 -38.45 9.47
C LYS A 600 -0.55 -39.45 8.36
N GLN A 601 -1.09 -40.61 8.68
CA GLN A 601 -1.53 -41.57 7.67
C GLN A 601 -2.72 -41.06 6.83
N ALA A 602 -3.65 -40.33 7.47
CA ALA A 602 -4.77 -39.72 6.78
C ALA A 602 -4.32 -38.60 5.85
N ASP A 603 -3.36 -37.75 6.26
CA ASP A 603 -2.75 -36.70 5.45
C ASP A 603 -1.98 -37.26 4.24
N ASP A 604 -1.19 -38.32 4.43
CA ASP A 604 -0.47 -39.01 3.36
C ASP A 604 -1.43 -39.60 2.31
N ASN A 605 -2.60 -40.08 2.74
CA ASN A 605 -3.64 -40.61 1.84
C ASN A 605 -4.37 -39.45 1.11
N LEU A 606 -4.65 -38.36 1.81
CA LEU A 606 -5.25 -37.16 1.20
C LEU A 606 -4.34 -36.58 0.13
N ALA A 607 -3.03 -36.49 0.38
CA ALA A 607 -2.06 -36.01 -0.61
C ALA A 607 -2.07 -36.84 -1.90
N LYS A 608 -2.14 -38.18 -1.79
CA LYS A 608 -2.22 -39.06 -2.96
C LYS A 608 -3.54 -38.90 -3.75
N LEU A 609 -4.65 -38.68 -3.04
CA LEU A 609 -5.94 -38.42 -3.70
C LEU A 609 -5.95 -37.08 -4.42
N LEU A 610 -5.32 -36.05 -3.83
CA LEU A 610 -5.17 -34.73 -4.46
C LEU A 610 -4.26 -34.78 -5.70
N GLU A 611 -3.11 -35.47 -5.64
CA GLU A 611 -2.26 -35.68 -6.83
C GLU A 611 -3.04 -36.34 -7.96
N ARG A 612 -3.82 -37.39 -7.65
CA ARG A 612 -4.62 -38.09 -8.66
C ARG A 612 -5.77 -37.24 -9.21
N TRP A 613 -6.38 -36.42 -8.36
CA TRP A 613 -7.42 -35.46 -8.75
C TRP A 613 -6.86 -34.41 -9.73
N VAL A 614 -5.67 -33.87 -9.48
CA VAL A 614 -4.98 -32.92 -10.37
C VAL A 614 -4.67 -33.60 -11.72
N GLU A 615 -4.11 -34.81 -11.73
CA GLU A 615 -3.85 -35.55 -12.97
C GLU A 615 -5.10 -35.78 -13.84
N LEU A 616 -6.25 -36.00 -13.21
CA LEU A 616 -7.52 -36.18 -13.92
C LEU A 616 -8.14 -34.85 -14.35
N SER A 617 -7.89 -33.77 -13.62
CA SER A 617 -8.38 -32.41 -13.95
C SER A 617 -7.61 -31.76 -15.12
N GLU A 618 -6.36 -32.18 -15.37
CA GLU A 618 -5.51 -31.66 -16.45
C GLU A 618 -5.69 -32.42 -17.80
N LYS A 619 -6.48 -33.50 -17.83
CA LYS A 619 -6.78 -34.29 -19.04
C LYS A 619 -8.05 -33.82 -19.74
#